data_4cae4dd0f23f52793528806008c151b3
#
_entry.id   4cae4dd0f23f52793528806008c151b3
#
_cell.length_a   1.000
_cell.length_b   1.000
_cell.length_c   1.000
_cell.angle_alpha   90.00
_cell.angle_beta   90.00
_cell.angle_gamma   90.00
#
_symmetry.space_group_name_H-M   'P 1'
#
loop_
_entity.id
_entity.type
_entity.pdbx_description
1 polymer ?
#
loop_
_entity_poly.entity_id
_entity_poly.type
_entity_poly.pdbx_seq_one_letter_code
_entity_poly.pdbx_strand_id
1 'polypeptide(L)'
;MTSIKMTDIDPALALKIPNVKLGSILKIAEEKYGIRDTSYSICGVSYTEEGFPHTWFPFLSSKVVGIRVMDICKNDINRGLYQLAHETIHCLCPHRGINANVFEEGLATHFAAEYMDEYEKQPDWHPAETDYKYVLALKCIKKAFEIDPNIVTKLVAKERNFVNITENMILEVSPKLPRDLAKILTTDFYDDSWIELANKIE
;
A
#
# COMPACT_ATOMS: atom_id res chain seq x y z
N MET A 1 6.80 -23.82 24.24
CA MET A 1 5.97 -23.41 23.08
C MET A 1 6.58 -24.07 21.86
N THR A 2 5.92 -25.05 21.28
CA THR A 2 6.36 -25.76 20.08
C THR A 2 6.14 -24.86 18.89
N SER A 3 7.22 -24.43 18.21
CA SER A 3 7.10 -23.71 16.95
C SER A 3 6.51 -24.66 15.90
N ILE A 4 5.35 -24.32 15.38
CA ILE A 4 4.75 -25.01 14.24
C ILE A 4 5.68 -24.75 13.04
N LYS A 5 6.30 -25.78 12.49
CA LYS A 5 7.08 -25.66 11.27
C LYS A 5 6.11 -25.39 10.11
N MET A 6 6.40 -24.38 9.30
CA MET A 6 5.59 -23.96 8.15
C MET A 6 5.32 -25.06 7.11
N THR A 7 6.05 -26.16 7.15
CA THR A 7 5.83 -27.34 6.29
C THR A 7 4.54 -28.12 6.59
N ASP A 8 3.84 -27.78 7.68
CA ASP A 8 2.67 -28.52 8.17
C ASP A 8 1.34 -27.77 7.92
N ILE A 9 1.37 -26.66 7.19
CA ILE A 9 0.15 -25.89 6.89
C ILE A 9 -0.48 -26.47 5.62
N ASP A 10 -1.71 -26.98 5.76
CA ASP A 10 -2.54 -27.36 4.62
C ASP A 10 -2.62 -26.24 3.61
N PRO A 11 -2.27 -26.47 2.31
CA PRO A 11 -2.39 -25.45 1.25
C PRO A 11 -3.77 -24.80 1.15
N ALA A 12 -4.84 -25.53 1.51
CA ALA A 12 -6.20 -24.98 1.61
C ALA A 12 -6.37 -23.98 2.75
N LEU A 13 -5.55 -24.09 3.81
CA LEU A 13 -5.53 -23.16 4.93
C LEU A 13 -4.74 -21.90 4.58
N ALA A 14 -3.67 -22.02 3.80
CA ALA A 14 -2.89 -20.90 3.29
C ALA A 14 -3.74 -19.93 2.45
N LEU A 15 -4.72 -20.44 1.66
CA LEU A 15 -5.70 -19.63 0.94
C LEU A 15 -6.71 -18.91 1.84
N LYS A 16 -7.00 -19.46 3.02
CA LYS A 16 -8.01 -18.88 3.94
C LYS A 16 -7.47 -17.67 4.71
N ILE A 17 -6.20 -17.69 5.10
CA ILE A 17 -5.61 -16.66 5.97
C ILE A 17 -5.67 -15.27 5.33
N PRO A 18 -5.24 -15.03 4.08
CA PRO A 18 -5.33 -13.72 3.47
C PRO A 18 -6.78 -13.22 3.35
N ASN A 19 -7.72 -14.07 2.96
CA ASN A 19 -9.14 -13.66 2.85
C ASN A 19 -9.78 -13.36 4.21
N VAL A 20 -9.43 -14.10 5.26
CA VAL A 20 -9.90 -13.83 6.64
C VAL A 20 -9.30 -12.52 7.15
N LYS A 21 -8.04 -12.26 6.88
CA LYS A 21 -7.33 -11.06 7.34
C LYS A 21 -7.71 -9.79 6.55
N LEU A 22 -8.11 -9.90 5.29
CA LEU A 22 -8.41 -8.75 4.42
C LEU A 22 -9.38 -7.75 5.08
N GLY A 23 -10.49 -8.24 5.64
CA GLY A 23 -11.48 -7.37 6.27
C GLY A 23 -10.93 -6.59 7.46
N SER A 24 -10.09 -7.21 8.29
CA SER A 24 -9.46 -6.54 9.43
C SER A 24 -8.38 -5.55 9.01
N ILE A 25 -7.55 -5.89 8.03
CA ILE A 25 -6.52 -5.00 7.49
C ILE A 25 -7.16 -3.78 6.85
N LEU A 26 -8.20 -3.98 6.03
CA LEU A 26 -8.94 -2.90 5.41
C LEU A 26 -9.56 -1.96 6.43
N LYS A 27 -10.16 -2.52 7.49
CA LYS A 27 -10.73 -1.72 8.58
C LYS A 27 -9.67 -0.85 9.27
N ILE A 28 -8.49 -1.40 9.55
CA ILE A 28 -7.36 -0.65 10.13
C ILE A 28 -6.94 0.48 9.19
N ALA A 29 -6.80 0.21 7.89
CA ALA A 29 -6.45 1.22 6.89
C ALA A 29 -7.50 2.34 6.81
N GLU A 30 -8.81 1.98 6.84
CA GLU A 30 -9.91 2.96 6.83
C GLU A 30 -9.95 3.81 8.11
N GLU A 31 -9.73 3.20 9.27
CA GLU A 31 -9.65 3.92 10.56
C GLU A 31 -8.49 4.92 10.58
N LYS A 32 -7.38 4.57 9.94
CA LYS A 32 -6.16 5.39 9.93
C LYS A 32 -6.20 6.50 8.88
N TYR A 33 -6.65 6.19 7.68
CA TYR A 33 -6.52 7.09 6.52
C TYR A 33 -7.85 7.61 5.97
N GLY A 34 -8.97 7.09 6.47
CA GLY A 34 -10.31 7.46 6.02
C GLY A 34 -10.97 6.35 5.21
N ILE A 35 -12.30 6.41 5.16
CA ILE A 35 -13.13 5.39 4.52
C ILE A 35 -12.77 5.27 3.03
N ARG A 36 -12.61 4.06 2.52
CA ARG A 36 -12.33 3.77 1.11
C ARG A 36 -13.45 4.27 0.17
N ASP A 37 -13.20 4.28 -1.12
CA ASP A 37 -14.27 4.45 -2.12
C ASP A 37 -15.21 3.24 -2.10
N THR A 38 -16.34 3.40 -1.39
CA THR A 38 -17.36 2.35 -1.23
C THR A 38 -18.16 2.06 -2.51
N SER A 39 -17.94 2.80 -3.58
CA SER A 39 -18.50 2.45 -4.90
C SER A 39 -17.84 1.21 -5.49
N TYR A 40 -16.65 0.84 -5.01
CA TYR A 40 -15.98 -0.41 -5.37
C TYR A 40 -16.31 -1.54 -4.40
N SER A 41 -16.58 -2.72 -4.95
CA SER A 41 -16.68 -3.97 -4.20
C SER A 41 -15.35 -4.71 -4.26
N ILE A 42 -14.88 -5.21 -3.11
CA ILE A 42 -13.65 -6.01 -3.04
C ILE A 42 -14.03 -7.48 -3.13
N CYS A 43 -13.55 -8.19 -4.15
CA CYS A 43 -13.93 -9.59 -4.40
C CYS A 43 -13.05 -10.63 -3.68
N GLY A 44 -12.05 -10.18 -2.93
CA GLY A 44 -11.18 -11.05 -2.12
C GLY A 44 -9.75 -11.12 -2.62
N VAL A 45 -9.01 -12.12 -2.11
CA VAL A 45 -7.59 -12.33 -2.37
C VAL A 45 -7.39 -13.62 -3.16
N SER A 46 -6.49 -13.58 -4.13
CA SER A 46 -6.02 -14.74 -4.90
C SER A 46 -4.50 -14.75 -5.01
N TYR A 47 -3.94 -15.87 -5.44
CA TYR A 47 -2.52 -15.96 -5.74
C TYR A 47 -2.24 -15.67 -7.21
N THR A 48 -1.01 -15.19 -7.49
CA THR A 48 -0.53 -14.95 -8.85
C THR A 48 0.88 -15.46 -9.04
N GLU A 49 1.18 -15.96 -10.26
CA GLU A 49 2.52 -16.34 -10.72
C GLU A 49 3.27 -15.16 -11.37
N GLU A 50 2.67 -13.97 -11.42
CA GLU A 50 3.22 -12.79 -12.11
C GLU A 50 4.45 -12.17 -11.45
N GLY A 51 4.95 -12.72 -10.35
CA GLY A 51 6.22 -12.31 -9.73
C GLY A 51 6.13 -11.03 -8.89
N PHE A 52 4.98 -10.36 -8.83
CA PHE A 52 4.69 -9.19 -7.97
C PHE A 52 3.22 -9.19 -7.51
N PRO A 53 2.93 -8.66 -6.31
CA PRO A 53 1.56 -8.47 -5.86
C PRO A 53 0.93 -7.29 -6.61
N HIS A 54 -0.39 -7.30 -6.76
CA HIS A 54 -1.10 -6.19 -7.37
C HIS A 54 -2.61 -6.24 -7.10
N THR A 55 -3.26 -5.09 -7.15
CA THR A 55 -4.71 -5.02 -7.31
C THR A 55 -5.09 -5.34 -8.75
N TRP A 56 -6.21 -6.05 -8.94
CA TRP A 56 -6.70 -6.41 -10.26
C TRP A 56 -8.21 -6.21 -10.37
N PHE A 57 -8.69 -6.07 -11.59
CA PHE A 57 -10.08 -5.77 -11.88
C PHE A 57 -10.69 -6.88 -12.75
N PRO A 58 -11.45 -7.82 -12.16
CA PRO A 58 -11.92 -9.00 -12.87
C PRO A 58 -12.89 -8.69 -14.02
N PHE A 59 -13.58 -7.55 -13.94
CA PHE A 59 -14.55 -7.15 -14.95
C PHE A 59 -14.32 -5.71 -15.39
N LEU A 60 -14.14 -5.50 -16.70
CA LEU A 60 -13.83 -4.17 -17.26
C LEU A 60 -14.94 -3.13 -17.03
N SER A 61 -16.21 -3.56 -16.98
CA SER A 61 -17.37 -2.68 -16.85
C SER A 61 -17.89 -2.52 -15.41
N SER A 62 -17.26 -3.18 -14.42
CA SER A 62 -17.74 -3.16 -13.03
C SER A 62 -16.74 -2.47 -12.11
N LYS A 63 -17.25 -1.91 -11.04
CA LYS A 63 -16.44 -1.41 -9.91
C LYS A 63 -16.14 -2.55 -8.92
N VAL A 64 -15.45 -3.58 -9.42
CA VAL A 64 -14.98 -4.71 -8.61
C VAL A 64 -13.46 -4.74 -8.69
N VAL A 65 -12.81 -4.81 -7.53
CA VAL A 65 -11.35 -4.92 -7.37
C VAL A 65 -11.03 -6.15 -6.52
N GLY A 66 -9.98 -6.86 -6.86
CA GLY A 66 -9.41 -7.94 -6.07
C GLY A 66 -7.94 -7.69 -5.79
N ILE A 67 -7.39 -8.45 -4.87
CA ILE A 67 -5.97 -8.44 -4.54
C ILE A 67 -5.33 -9.74 -5.00
N ARG A 68 -4.16 -9.65 -5.64
CA ARG A 68 -3.31 -10.79 -5.93
C ARG A 68 -2.02 -10.68 -5.15
N VAL A 69 -1.72 -11.73 -4.38
CA VAL A 69 -0.43 -11.91 -3.70
C VAL A 69 0.38 -12.98 -4.44
N MET A 70 1.68 -12.90 -4.36
CA MET A 70 2.57 -13.83 -5.06
C MET A 70 2.38 -15.27 -4.59
N ASP A 71 2.54 -16.23 -5.48
CA ASP A 71 2.41 -17.66 -5.20
C ASP A 71 3.35 -18.16 -4.09
N ILE A 72 4.54 -17.56 -3.95
CA ILE A 72 5.49 -17.88 -2.87
C ILE A 72 4.88 -17.65 -1.48
N CYS A 73 3.87 -16.79 -1.35
CA CYS A 73 3.17 -16.51 -0.10
C CYS A 73 2.37 -17.70 0.43
N LYS A 74 2.13 -18.73 -0.39
CA LYS A 74 1.54 -19.99 0.06
C LYS A 74 2.38 -20.67 1.13
N ASN A 75 3.69 -20.45 1.09
CA ASN A 75 4.67 -21.03 2.01
C ASN A 75 5.34 -19.98 2.93
N ASP A 76 4.98 -18.71 2.79
CA ASP A 76 5.51 -17.59 3.57
C ASP A 76 4.37 -16.66 3.98
N ILE A 77 3.76 -16.95 5.15
CA ILE A 77 2.61 -16.23 5.66
C ILE A 77 2.95 -14.76 5.92
N ASN A 78 4.12 -14.46 6.47
CA ASN A 78 4.52 -13.09 6.76
C ASN A 78 4.61 -12.27 5.47
N ARG A 79 5.20 -12.84 4.42
CA ARG A 79 5.24 -12.21 3.10
C ARG A 79 3.83 -11.98 2.55
N GLY A 80 2.95 -12.97 2.71
CA GLY A 80 1.55 -12.86 2.28
C GLY A 80 0.79 -11.76 3.01
N LEU A 81 0.99 -11.62 4.32
CA LEU A 81 0.36 -10.57 5.13
C LEU A 81 0.92 -9.18 4.81
N TYR A 82 2.24 -9.07 4.62
CA TYR A 82 2.87 -7.83 4.19
C TYR A 82 2.33 -7.37 2.82
N GLN A 83 2.32 -8.27 1.83
CA GLN A 83 1.79 -7.96 0.50
C GLN A 83 0.31 -7.61 0.55
N LEU A 84 -0.48 -8.34 1.34
CA LEU A 84 -1.90 -8.05 1.52
C LEU A 84 -2.13 -6.67 2.14
N ALA A 85 -1.35 -6.29 3.15
CA ALA A 85 -1.43 -4.98 3.77
C ALA A 85 -1.07 -3.87 2.77
N HIS A 86 0.01 -4.06 1.99
CA HIS A 86 0.41 -3.15 0.92
C HIS A 86 -0.72 -2.94 -0.10
N GLU A 87 -1.25 -4.02 -0.68
CA GLU A 87 -2.30 -3.98 -1.69
C GLU A 87 -3.63 -3.43 -1.14
N THR A 88 -3.86 -3.54 0.17
CA THR A 88 -5.06 -2.98 0.80
C THR A 88 -5.09 -1.44 0.70
N ILE A 89 -3.94 -0.77 0.69
CA ILE A 89 -3.89 0.69 0.49
C ILE A 89 -4.39 1.08 -0.90
N HIS A 90 -4.02 0.35 -1.94
CA HIS A 90 -4.54 0.57 -3.29
C HIS A 90 -6.06 0.37 -3.37
N CYS A 91 -6.63 -0.44 -2.46
CA CYS A 91 -8.09 -0.61 -2.35
C CYS A 91 -8.82 0.56 -1.65
N LEU A 92 -8.12 1.51 -1.03
CA LEU A 92 -8.77 2.73 -0.49
C LEU A 92 -9.32 3.62 -1.60
N CYS A 93 -8.54 3.77 -2.68
CA CYS A 93 -8.86 4.62 -3.81
C CYS A 93 -8.55 3.88 -5.13
N PRO A 94 -9.30 2.81 -5.50
CA PRO A 94 -8.93 1.96 -6.63
C PRO A 94 -8.96 2.71 -7.95
N HIS A 95 -7.96 2.51 -8.78
CA HIS A 95 -7.87 3.08 -10.13
C HIS A 95 -7.39 2.04 -11.14
N ARG A 96 -7.59 2.30 -12.44
CA ARG A 96 -7.25 1.38 -13.53
C ARG A 96 -6.37 2.04 -14.56
N GLY A 97 -5.44 1.26 -15.09
CA GLY A 97 -4.71 1.61 -16.32
C GLY A 97 -3.75 2.79 -16.20
N ILE A 98 -3.48 3.23 -14.99
CA ILE A 98 -2.52 4.28 -14.66
C ILE A 98 -1.63 3.70 -13.57
N ASN A 99 -0.35 3.99 -13.61
CA ASN A 99 0.59 3.58 -12.56
C ASN A 99 0.29 4.34 -11.26
N ALA A 100 0.59 3.73 -10.13
CA ALA A 100 0.61 4.41 -8.84
C ALA A 100 1.67 5.53 -8.85
N ASN A 101 1.43 6.59 -8.11
CA ASN A 101 2.42 7.62 -7.86
C ASN A 101 3.26 7.30 -6.60
N VAL A 102 4.31 8.09 -6.37
CA VAL A 102 5.22 7.91 -5.22
C VAL A 102 4.48 8.03 -3.88
N PHE A 103 3.44 8.86 -3.81
CA PHE A 103 2.60 8.98 -2.61
C PHE A 103 1.91 7.65 -2.28
N GLU A 104 1.28 7.03 -3.26
CA GLU A 104 0.52 5.80 -3.10
C GLU A 104 1.42 4.63 -2.73
N GLU A 105 2.53 4.42 -3.47
CA GLU A 105 3.49 3.34 -3.18
C GLU A 105 4.21 3.54 -1.85
N GLY A 106 4.58 4.77 -1.53
CA GLY A 106 5.17 5.11 -0.24
C GLY A 106 4.22 4.84 0.92
N LEU A 107 2.93 5.21 0.76
CA LEU A 107 1.90 4.97 1.76
C LEU A 107 1.63 3.47 1.93
N ALA A 108 1.55 2.72 0.84
CA ALA A 108 1.34 1.27 0.87
C ALA A 108 2.50 0.55 1.58
N THR A 109 3.74 0.95 1.29
CA THR A 109 4.94 0.42 1.95
C THR A 109 4.97 0.77 3.44
N HIS A 110 4.64 2.02 3.80
CA HIS A 110 4.56 2.46 5.18
C HIS A 110 3.53 1.66 5.98
N PHE A 111 2.32 1.55 5.45
CA PHE A 111 1.24 0.82 6.12
C PHE A 111 1.57 -0.66 6.27
N ALA A 112 2.14 -1.30 5.25
CA ALA A 112 2.52 -2.70 5.32
C ALA A 112 3.57 -2.97 6.40
N ALA A 113 4.61 -2.13 6.51
CA ALA A 113 5.62 -2.23 7.56
C ALA A 113 5.00 -2.05 8.95
N GLU A 114 4.22 -1.00 9.15
CA GLU A 114 3.54 -0.71 10.40
C GLU A 114 2.55 -1.84 10.80
N TYR A 115 1.82 -2.41 9.83
CA TYR A 115 0.94 -3.54 10.07
C TYR A 115 1.71 -4.76 10.59
N MET A 116 2.86 -5.08 10.01
CA MET A 116 3.70 -6.18 10.48
C MET A 116 4.22 -5.92 11.89
N ASP A 117 4.68 -4.70 12.18
CA ASP A 117 5.21 -4.34 13.50
C ASP A 117 4.13 -4.36 14.59
N GLU A 118 3.01 -3.70 14.34
CA GLU A 118 2.01 -3.43 15.37
C GLU A 118 1.02 -4.58 15.57
N TYR A 119 0.59 -5.25 14.50
CA TYR A 119 -0.49 -6.23 14.55
C TYR A 119 -0.01 -7.67 14.45
N GLU A 120 0.98 -7.95 13.62
CA GLU A 120 1.54 -9.30 13.49
C GLU A 120 2.74 -9.54 14.43
N LYS A 121 3.23 -8.49 15.11
CA LYS A 121 4.37 -8.57 16.05
C LYS A 121 5.64 -9.15 15.41
N GLN A 122 5.90 -8.72 14.18
CA GLN A 122 7.06 -9.07 13.36
C GLN A 122 7.90 -7.82 13.08
N PRO A 123 8.47 -7.16 14.13
CA PRO A 123 9.30 -5.99 13.93
C PRO A 123 10.51 -6.35 13.06
N ASP A 124 10.96 -5.40 12.27
CA ASP A 124 12.09 -5.56 11.35
C ASP A 124 11.87 -6.54 10.19
N TRP A 125 10.64 -7.02 9.96
CA TRP A 125 10.32 -7.84 8.79
C TRP A 125 9.68 -6.98 7.68
N HIS A 126 10.53 -6.24 6.92
CA HIS A 126 10.13 -5.25 5.93
C HIS A 126 10.78 -5.54 4.56
N PRO A 127 10.24 -6.48 3.76
CA PRO A 127 10.88 -6.94 2.52
C PRO A 127 11.03 -5.84 1.45
N ALA A 128 10.16 -4.82 1.42
CA ALA A 128 10.30 -3.73 0.47
C ALA A 128 11.52 -2.84 0.74
N GLU A 129 12.09 -2.87 1.94
CA GLU A 129 13.31 -2.12 2.27
C GLU A 129 14.56 -2.65 1.55
N THR A 130 14.45 -3.76 0.81
CA THR A 130 15.49 -4.24 -0.09
C THR A 130 15.42 -3.62 -1.48
N ASP A 131 14.31 -2.97 -1.83
CA ASP A 131 14.14 -2.27 -3.11
C ASP A 131 14.32 -0.77 -2.92
N TYR A 132 15.33 -0.21 -3.61
CA TYR A 132 15.73 1.18 -3.47
C TYR A 132 14.59 2.20 -3.73
N LYS A 133 13.74 1.94 -4.71
CA LYS A 133 12.61 2.85 -5.02
C LYS A 133 11.60 2.88 -3.88
N TYR A 134 11.24 1.71 -3.34
CA TYR A 134 10.34 1.63 -2.19
C TYR A 134 10.92 2.28 -0.94
N VAL A 135 12.24 2.11 -0.70
CA VAL A 135 12.94 2.80 0.40
C VAL A 135 12.82 4.32 0.28
N LEU A 136 13.03 4.87 -0.92
CA LEU A 136 12.91 6.31 -1.15
C LEU A 136 11.47 6.80 -1.03
N ALA A 137 10.50 6.08 -1.60
CA ALA A 137 9.08 6.44 -1.48
C ALA A 137 8.63 6.41 -0.02
N LEU A 138 9.04 5.39 0.75
CA LEU A 138 8.82 5.30 2.19
C LEU A 138 9.43 6.50 2.94
N LYS A 139 10.66 6.90 2.60
CA LYS A 139 11.30 8.09 3.19
C LYS A 139 10.49 9.35 2.90
N CYS A 140 10.02 9.53 1.67
CA CYS A 140 9.22 10.70 1.28
C CYS A 140 7.88 10.76 2.03
N ILE A 141 7.17 9.65 2.17
CA ILE A 141 5.89 9.64 2.91
C ILE A 141 6.09 9.83 4.41
N LYS A 142 7.13 9.24 5.02
CA LYS A 142 7.50 9.48 6.42
C LYS A 142 7.78 10.96 6.66
N LYS A 143 8.53 11.61 5.74
CA LYS A 143 8.79 13.06 5.83
C LYS A 143 7.50 13.88 5.73
N ALA A 144 6.56 13.48 4.88
CA ALA A 144 5.26 14.14 4.81
C ALA A 144 4.46 14.01 6.12
N PHE A 145 4.49 12.84 6.77
CA PHE A 145 3.86 12.63 8.08
C PHE A 145 4.52 13.43 9.21
N GLU A 146 5.85 13.61 9.20
CA GLU A 146 6.53 14.48 10.16
C GLU A 146 6.02 15.93 10.10
N ILE A 147 5.70 16.40 8.89
CA ILE A 147 5.22 17.77 8.67
C ILE A 147 3.71 17.90 8.94
N ASP A 148 2.94 16.92 8.46
CA ASP A 148 1.49 16.88 8.64
C ASP A 148 1.01 15.43 8.83
N PRO A 149 0.85 14.97 10.08
CA PRO A 149 0.40 13.60 10.39
C PRO A 149 -0.97 13.23 9.78
N ASN A 150 -1.79 14.22 9.43
CA ASN A 150 -3.12 14.02 8.88
C ASN A 150 -3.19 14.21 7.35
N ILE A 151 -2.06 14.32 6.66
CA ILE A 151 -2.01 14.63 5.23
C ILE A 151 -2.81 13.62 4.40
N VAL A 152 -2.68 12.33 4.68
CA VAL A 152 -3.38 11.26 3.95
C VAL A 152 -4.89 11.36 4.15
N THR A 153 -5.35 11.50 5.39
CA THR A 153 -6.79 11.65 5.69
C THR A 153 -7.40 12.85 4.98
N LYS A 154 -6.68 13.98 4.94
CA LYS A 154 -7.11 15.19 4.24
C LYS A 154 -7.19 14.95 2.72
N LEU A 155 -6.21 14.26 2.15
CA LEU A 155 -6.18 13.96 0.72
C LEU A 155 -7.26 12.96 0.33
N VAL A 156 -7.44 11.87 1.09
CA VAL A 156 -8.52 10.87 0.87
C VAL A 156 -9.91 11.50 0.96
N ALA A 157 -10.11 12.47 1.83
CA ALA A 157 -11.37 13.19 1.92
C ALA A 157 -11.64 14.10 0.70
N LYS A 158 -10.58 14.56 0.02
CA LYS A 158 -10.65 15.49 -1.10
C LYS A 158 -10.69 14.81 -2.47
N GLU A 159 -9.90 13.75 -2.63
CA GLU A 159 -9.73 13.03 -3.90
C GLU A 159 -9.81 11.52 -3.67
N ARG A 160 -10.67 10.86 -4.46
CA ARG A 160 -10.95 9.42 -4.37
C ARG A 160 -10.16 8.57 -5.36
N ASN A 161 -9.15 9.17 -5.96
CA ASN A 161 -8.21 8.48 -6.82
C ASN A 161 -6.81 9.05 -6.57
N PHE A 162 -5.92 8.25 -5.98
CA PHE A 162 -4.58 8.71 -5.59
C PHE A 162 -3.78 9.26 -6.77
N VAL A 163 -3.94 8.72 -7.98
CA VAL A 163 -3.22 9.21 -9.16
C VAL A 163 -3.69 10.57 -9.67
N ASN A 164 -4.85 11.03 -9.22
CA ASN A 164 -5.35 12.38 -9.52
C ASN A 164 -4.86 13.43 -8.51
N ILE A 165 -4.20 13.02 -7.43
CA ILE A 165 -3.63 13.96 -6.46
C ILE A 165 -2.55 14.78 -7.15
N THR A 166 -2.71 16.10 -7.11
CA THR A 166 -1.77 17.05 -7.71
C THR A 166 -0.91 17.74 -6.66
N GLU A 167 0.23 18.28 -7.07
CA GLU A 167 1.09 19.11 -6.23
C GLU A 167 0.29 20.23 -5.53
N ASN A 168 -0.60 20.91 -6.25
CA ASN A 168 -1.41 21.98 -5.69
C ASN A 168 -2.38 21.45 -4.63
N MET A 169 -2.97 20.28 -4.81
CA MET A 169 -3.86 19.67 -3.80
C MET A 169 -3.10 19.33 -2.52
N ILE A 170 -1.88 18.80 -2.64
CA ILE A 170 -1.01 18.52 -1.48
C ILE A 170 -0.70 19.82 -0.74
N LEU A 171 -0.27 20.86 -1.45
CA LEU A 171 0.10 22.15 -0.86
C LEU A 171 -1.11 22.89 -0.26
N GLU A 172 -2.31 22.67 -0.80
CA GLU A 172 -3.55 23.23 -0.23
C GLU A 172 -3.90 22.58 1.10
N VAL A 173 -3.83 21.25 1.21
CA VAL A 173 -4.17 20.53 2.45
C VAL A 173 -3.05 20.60 3.50
N SER A 174 -1.80 20.75 3.06
CA SER A 174 -0.61 20.84 3.90
C SER A 174 0.33 21.97 3.42
N PRO A 175 0.00 23.26 3.71
CA PRO A 175 0.77 24.41 3.20
C PRO A 175 2.21 24.50 3.70
N LYS A 176 2.58 23.74 4.73
CA LYS A 176 3.94 23.66 5.27
C LYS A 176 4.81 22.66 4.54
N LEU A 177 4.23 21.82 3.68
CA LEU A 177 5.00 20.82 2.95
C LEU A 177 5.90 21.51 1.91
N PRO A 178 7.19 21.14 1.80
CA PRO A 178 8.06 21.66 0.75
C PRO A 178 7.50 21.30 -0.63
N ARG A 179 7.57 22.27 -1.57
CA ARG A 179 7.08 22.09 -2.94
C ARG A 179 7.76 20.91 -3.65
N ASP A 180 9.07 20.72 -3.44
CA ASP A 180 9.81 19.60 -4.03
C ASP A 180 9.29 18.25 -3.51
N LEU A 181 8.96 18.14 -2.23
CA LEU A 181 8.34 16.93 -1.69
C LEU A 181 6.95 16.70 -2.27
N ALA A 182 6.12 17.73 -2.41
CA ALA A 182 4.81 17.62 -3.05
C ALA A 182 4.93 17.15 -4.51
N LYS A 183 5.91 17.68 -5.26
CA LYS A 183 6.21 17.26 -6.64
C LYS A 183 6.65 15.79 -6.70
N ILE A 184 7.56 15.36 -5.81
CA ILE A 184 8.00 13.95 -5.73
C ILE A 184 6.80 13.05 -5.51
N LEU A 185 5.98 13.34 -4.49
CA LEU A 185 4.84 12.52 -4.10
C LEU A 185 3.81 12.32 -5.23
N THR A 186 3.70 13.27 -6.14
CA THR A 186 2.73 13.22 -7.25
C THR A 186 3.32 12.68 -8.56
N THR A 187 4.61 12.35 -8.59
CA THR A 187 5.24 11.76 -9.78
C THR A 187 4.89 10.27 -9.88
N ASP A 188 4.72 9.76 -11.11
CA ASP A 188 4.56 8.33 -11.39
C ASP A 188 5.73 7.56 -10.76
N PHE A 189 5.44 6.51 -10.01
CA PHE A 189 6.45 5.72 -9.30
C PHE A 189 7.47 5.08 -10.24
N TYR A 190 7.07 4.74 -11.46
CA TYR A 190 7.93 4.12 -12.47
C TYR A 190 8.71 5.11 -13.33
N ASP A 191 8.43 6.43 -13.21
CA ASP A 191 9.25 7.49 -13.79
C ASP A 191 10.42 7.82 -12.86
N ASP A 192 11.66 7.50 -13.27
CA ASP A 192 12.85 7.68 -12.43
C ASP A 192 13.20 9.14 -12.12
N SER A 193 12.51 10.11 -12.73
CA SER A 193 12.78 11.55 -12.58
C SER A 193 12.67 12.07 -11.14
N TRP A 194 11.91 11.42 -10.28
CA TRP A 194 11.76 11.81 -8.87
C TRP A 194 12.92 11.37 -7.98
N ILE A 195 13.69 10.34 -8.38
CA ILE A 195 14.73 9.70 -7.55
C ILE A 195 15.81 10.69 -7.12
N GLU A 196 16.30 11.53 -8.05
CA GLU A 196 17.34 12.51 -7.74
C GLU A 196 16.89 13.55 -6.70
N LEU A 197 15.63 14.00 -6.80
CA LEU A 197 15.04 14.92 -5.83
C LEU A 197 14.84 14.25 -4.48
N ALA A 198 14.34 13.00 -4.46
CA ALA A 198 14.09 12.24 -3.24
C ALA A 198 15.37 11.98 -2.43
N ASN A 199 16.51 11.79 -3.10
CA ASN A 199 17.80 11.63 -2.43
C ASN A 199 18.25 12.88 -1.67
N LYS A 200 17.74 14.06 -2.03
CA LYS A 200 18.07 15.35 -1.39
C LYS A 200 17.12 15.69 -0.22
N ILE A 201 16.06 14.91 -0.01
CA ILE A 201 15.15 15.08 1.13
C ILE A 201 15.87 14.63 2.40
N GLU A 202 16.02 15.55 3.36
CA GLU A 202 16.62 15.33 4.69
C GLU A 202 15.57 14.96 5.75
#